data_896d99fe8279806745f8248daf930342
#
_entry.id   896d99fe8279806745f8248daf930342
#
_cell.length_a   1.000
_cell.length_b   1.000
_cell.length_c   1.000
_cell.angle_alpha   90.00
_cell.angle_beta   90.00
_cell.angle_gamma   90.00
#
_symmetry.space_group_name_H-M   'P 1'
#
loop_
_entity.id
_entity.type
_entity.pdbx_description
1 polymer ?
#
loop_
_entity_poly.entity_id
_entity_poly.type
_entity_poly.pdbx_seq_one_letter_code
_entity_poly.pdbx_strand_id
1 'polypeptide(L)'
;CGVCGAFPFLAGQTTTVTNMGIIYSSSPIFIILISSIFFKEKINLFRIAGLISCLIGVFAIIIKGDLSMLISLKFTIGDLWMLASAIGWALYSIYLFYWKTNLKIFDRFTLIAFFGVVSLLPFYLIEEAFFVRTSFNSDFFMWVLFAAISPGIIAFTLYTMAQKKLGASI
;
A
#
# COMPACT_ATOMS: atom_id res chain seq x y z
N CYS A 1 -0.57 -8.80 3.87
CA CYS A 1 -1.40 -7.62 4.20
C CYS A 1 -0.90 -6.91 5.46
N GLY A 2 -0.72 -7.63 6.60
CA GLY A 2 -0.26 -7.02 7.85
C GLY A 2 1.06 -6.26 7.72
N VAL A 3 2.07 -6.87 7.11
CA VAL A 3 3.39 -6.27 6.90
C VAL A 3 3.32 -4.99 6.04
N CYS A 4 2.55 -5.02 4.94
CA CYS A 4 2.38 -3.83 4.09
C CYS A 4 1.65 -2.69 4.82
N GLY A 5 0.78 -3.01 5.77
CA GLY A 5 0.07 -2.02 6.59
C GLY A 5 0.93 -1.42 7.70
N ALA A 6 1.88 -2.18 8.28
CA ALA A 6 2.74 -1.72 9.35
C ALA A 6 3.89 -0.81 8.86
N PHE A 7 4.49 -1.12 7.71
CA PHE A 7 5.64 -0.38 7.21
C PHE A 7 5.40 1.11 6.97
N PRO A 8 4.24 1.59 6.48
CA PRO A 8 3.96 3.02 6.38
C PRO A 8 4.00 3.75 7.73
N PHE A 9 3.58 3.11 8.82
CA PHE A 9 3.66 3.72 10.16
C PHE A 9 5.11 3.84 10.63
N LEU A 10 5.95 2.81 10.38
CA LEU A 10 7.39 2.90 10.64
C LEU A 10 8.07 3.94 9.76
N ALA A 11 7.68 4.03 8.50
CA ALA A 11 8.18 5.04 7.57
C ALA A 11 7.86 6.45 8.06
N GLY A 12 6.63 6.70 8.50
CA GLY A 12 6.17 8.01 8.97
C GLY A 12 6.95 8.59 10.17
N GLN A 13 7.70 7.76 10.89
CA GLN A 13 8.55 8.23 11.99
C GLN A 13 9.82 8.94 11.51
N THR A 14 10.29 8.68 10.30
CA THR A 14 11.60 9.16 9.83
C THR A 14 11.58 9.78 8.44
N THR A 15 10.49 9.63 7.68
CA THR A 15 10.31 10.25 6.37
C THR A 15 9.12 11.20 6.31
N THR A 16 9.04 11.99 5.25
CA THR A 16 7.92 12.91 5.02
C THR A 16 6.76 12.22 4.32
N VAL A 17 5.53 12.71 4.57
CA VAL A 17 4.32 12.23 3.88
C VAL A 17 4.47 12.37 2.36
N THR A 18 5.19 13.38 1.90
CA THR A 18 5.49 13.60 0.48
C THR A 18 6.33 12.46 -0.10
N ASN A 19 7.43 12.07 0.55
CA ASN A 19 8.26 10.95 0.13
C ASN A 19 7.46 9.64 0.14
N MET A 20 6.67 9.42 1.19
CA MET A 20 5.81 8.25 1.28
C MET A 20 4.83 8.17 0.10
N GLY A 21 4.21 9.28 -0.27
CA GLY A 21 3.30 9.36 -1.42
C GLY A 21 3.98 9.04 -2.74
N ILE A 22 5.18 9.59 -2.99
CA ILE A 22 5.98 9.31 -4.20
C ILE A 22 6.30 7.82 -4.28
N ILE A 23 6.88 7.27 -3.22
CA ILE A 23 7.32 5.88 -3.20
C ILE A 23 6.13 4.94 -3.37
N TYR A 24 5.02 5.20 -2.67
CA TYR A 24 3.84 4.33 -2.77
C TYR A 24 3.16 4.39 -4.14
N SER A 25 3.15 5.56 -4.79
CA SER A 25 2.62 5.70 -6.14
C SER A 25 3.44 4.97 -7.20
N SER A 26 4.67 4.54 -6.88
CA SER A 26 5.46 3.66 -7.73
C SER A 26 5.07 2.17 -7.65
N SER A 27 4.19 1.78 -6.72
CA SER A 27 3.77 0.37 -6.55
C SER A 27 3.22 -0.29 -7.84
N PRO A 28 2.50 0.37 -8.75
CA PRO A 28 2.09 -0.23 -10.02
C PRO A 28 3.28 -0.64 -10.91
N ILE A 29 4.43 0.04 -10.79
CA ILE A 29 5.66 -0.36 -11.51
C ILE A 29 6.09 -1.75 -11.05
N PHE A 30 6.13 -1.97 -9.74
CA PHE A 30 6.50 -3.28 -9.17
C PHE A 30 5.50 -4.36 -9.55
N ILE A 31 4.20 -4.03 -9.62
CA ILE A 31 3.17 -4.98 -10.08
C ILE A 31 3.45 -5.40 -11.53
N ILE A 32 3.68 -4.45 -12.43
CA ILE A 32 3.96 -4.72 -13.85
C ILE A 32 5.25 -5.53 -14.00
N LEU A 33 6.32 -5.15 -13.32
CA LEU A 33 7.60 -5.84 -13.40
C LEU A 33 7.49 -7.29 -12.90
N ILE A 34 6.92 -7.50 -11.73
CA ILE A 34 6.79 -8.83 -11.12
C ILE A 34 5.84 -9.70 -11.96
N SER A 35 4.70 -9.15 -12.42
CA SER A 35 3.77 -9.88 -13.29
C SER A 35 4.41 -10.29 -14.61
N SER A 36 5.20 -9.42 -15.21
CA SER A 36 5.91 -9.72 -16.46
C SER A 36 6.97 -10.81 -16.28
N ILE A 37 7.77 -10.74 -15.20
CA ILE A 37 8.87 -11.68 -14.96
C ILE A 37 8.33 -13.07 -14.55
N PHE A 38 7.42 -13.11 -13.59
CA PHE A 38 6.98 -14.41 -13.00
C PHE A 38 5.80 -15.04 -13.74
N PHE A 39 4.90 -14.22 -14.29
CA PHE A 39 3.68 -14.72 -14.93
C PHE A 39 3.67 -14.50 -16.44
N LYS A 40 4.78 -14.00 -17.02
CA LYS A 40 4.94 -13.75 -18.46
C LYS A 40 3.79 -12.92 -19.04
N GLU A 41 3.24 -12.02 -18.24
CA GLU A 41 2.17 -11.12 -18.68
C GLU A 41 2.71 -10.15 -19.72
N LYS A 42 2.02 -10.05 -20.86
CA LYS A 42 2.43 -9.13 -21.93
C LYS A 42 2.20 -7.69 -21.48
N ILE A 43 3.26 -6.91 -21.47
CA ILE A 43 3.18 -5.49 -21.14
C ILE A 43 2.52 -4.76 -22.34
N ASN A 44 1.35 -4.18 -22.09
CA ASN A 44 0.67 -3.36 -23.11
C ASN A 44 1.19 -1.91 -23.04
N LEU A 45 1.43 -1.32 -24.20
CA LEU A 45 1.89 0.07 -24.32
C LEU A 45 0.95 1.06 -23.63
N PHE A 46 -0.37 0.83 -23.66
CA PHE A 46 -1.34 1.64 -22.94
C PHE A 46 -1.17 1.62 -21.42
N ARG A 47 -0.78 0.47 -20.85
CA ARG A 47 -0.49 0.37 -19.42
C ARG A 47 0.75 1.17 -19.03
N ILE A 48 1.80 1.13 -19.88
CA ILE A 48 3.01 1.93 -19.69
C ILE A 48 2.67 3.42 -19.77
N ALA A 49 1.90 3.83 -20.78
CA ALA A 49 1.50 5.23 -20.93
C ALA A 49 0.68 5.72 -19.73
N GLY A 50 -0.28 4.91 -19.24
CA GLY A 50 -1.05 5.21 -18.03
C GLY A 50 -0.18 5.35 -16.80
N LEU A 51 0.79 4.45 -16.63
CA LEU A 51 1.75 4.50 -15.52
C LEU A 51 2.59 5.77 -15.56
N ILE A 52 3.16 6.11 -16.71
CA ILE A 52 3.95 7.34 -16.92
C ILE A 52 3.09 8.56 -16.62
N SER A 53 1.85 8.62 -17.12
CA SER A 53 0.94 9.72 -16.86
C SER A 53 0.62 9.85 -15.36
N CYS A 54 0.43 8.74 -14.66
CA CYS A 54 0.20 8.74 -13.22
C CYS A 54 1.41 9.30 -12.47
N LEU A 55 2.61 8.83 -12.78
CA LEU A 55 3.85 9.33 -12.17
C LEU A 55 4.05 10.83 -12.42
N ILE A 56 3.84 11.29 -13.67
CA ILE A 56 3.90 12.72 -14.00
C ILE A 56 2.91 13.51 -13.14
N GLY A 57 1.67 13.02 -13.00
CA GLY A 57 0.65 13.66 -12.16
C GLY A 57 1.06 13.75 -10.70
N VAL A 58 1.61 12.67 -10.13
CA VAL A 58 2.11 12.65 -8.75
C VAL A 58 3.26 13.64 -8.58
N PHE A 59 4.24 13.64 -9.49
CA PHE A 59 5.34 14.60 -9.45
C PHE A 59 4.85 16.05 -9.59
N ALA A 60 3.90 16.33 -10.47
CA ALA A 60 3.34 17.66 -10.63
C ALA A 60 2.68 18.18 -9.34
N ILE A 61 1.93 17.33 -8.63
CA ILE A 61 1.31 17.67 -7.34
C ILE A 61 2.38 17.98 -6.29
N ILE A 62 3.46 17.21 -6.25
CA ILE A 62 4.52 17.34 -5.25
C ILE A 62 5.34 18.59 -5.47
N ILE A 63 5.71 18.86 -6.71
CA ILE A 63 6.53 20.01 -7.10
C ILE A 63 5.79 21.34 -6.85
N LYS A 64 4.46 21.37 -6.94
CA LYS A 64 3.64 22.59 -6.78
C LYS A 64 4.17 23.81 -7.56
N GLY A 65 4.87 23.56 -8.68
CA GLY A 65 5.51 24.59 -9.48
C GLY A 65 6.92 25.01 -9.04
N ASP A 66 7.47 24.40 -8.00
CA ASP A 66 8.83 24.68 -7.50
C ASP A 66 9.72 23.43 -7.60
N LEU A 67 10.57 23.41 -8.63
CA LEU A 67 11.52 22.30 -8.86
C LEU A 67 12.56 22.15 -7.74
N SER A 68 12.78 23.19 -6.92
CA SER A 68 13.73 23.10 -5.79
C SER A 68 13.27 22.07 -4.74
N MET A 69 11.97 21.79 -4.68
CA MET A 69 11.41 20.76 -3.80
C MET A 69 11.96 19.35 -4.12
N LEU A 70 12.24 19.04 -5.38
CA LEU A 70 12.86 17.75 -5.75
C LEU A 70 14.30 17.63 -5.27
N ILE A 71 15.03 18.71 -5.27
CA ILE A 71 16.45 18.75 -4.83
C ILE A 71 16.54 18.65 -3.31
N SER A 72 15.51 19.13 -2.60
CA SER A 72 15.44 19.10 -1.14
C SER A 72 15.00 17.74 -0.56
N LEU A 73 14.58 16.79 -1.39
CA LEU A 73 14.22 15.45 -0.95
C LEU A 73 15.45 14.73 -0.38
N LYS A 74 15.43 14.51 0.93
CA LYS A 74 16.46 13.71 1.60
C LYS A 74 15.98 12.27 1.70
N PHE A 75 16.82 11.34 1.25
CA PHE A 75 16.56 9.92 1.40
C PHE A 75 16.79 9.50 2.86
N THR A 76 15.81 8.86 3.46
CA THR A 76 15.82 8.44 4.86
C THR A 76 15.60 6.94 5.00
N ILE A 77 15.84 6.38 6.19
CA ILE A 77 15.52 4.97 6.46
C ILE A 77 14.02 4.68 6.33
N GLY A 78 13.17 5.68 6.57
CA GLY A 78 11.72 5.56 6.36
C GLY A 78 11.34 5.33 4.91
N ASP A 79 12.12 5.85 3.96
CA ASP A 79 11.88 5.62 2.53
C ASP A 79 12.11 4.15 2.16
N LEU A 80 13.06 3.46 2.82
CA LEU A 80 13.26 2.02 2.66
C LEU A 80 12.06 1.22 3.19
N TRP A 81 11.51 1.59 4.33
CA TRP A 81 10.29 0.96 4.85
C TRP A 81 9.12 1.16 3.92
N MET A 82 9.00 2.36 3.35
CA MET A 82 7.94 2.66 2.39
C MET A 82 8.11 1.90 1.08
N LEU A 83 9.34 1.75 0.59
CA LEU A 83 9.67 0.94 -0.57
C LEU A 83 9.32 -0.55 -0.33
N ALA A 84 9.67 -1.08 0.84
CA ALA A 84 9.30 -2.43 1.23
C ALA A 84 7.78 -2.61 1.30
N SER A 85 7.04 -1.60 1.77
CA SER A 85 5.57 -1.58 1.74
C SER A 85 5.03 -1.61 0.31
N ALA A 86 5.57 -0.80 -0.59
CA ALA A 86 5.15 -0.74 -2.00
C ALA A 86 5.39 -2.08 -2.73
N ILE A 87 6.55 -2.71 -2.50
CA ILE A 87 6.84 -4.05 -3.03
C ILE A 87 5.90 -5.10 -2.41
N GLY A 88 5.70 -5.05 -1.10
CA GLY A 88 4.78 -5.93 -0.40
C GLY A 88 3.35 -5.82 -0.92
N TRP A 89 2.89 -4.58 -1.20
CA TRP A 89 1.61 -4.34 -1.84
C TRP A 89 1.54 -4.94 -3.25
N ALA A 90 2.60 -4.80 -4.04
CA ALA A 90 2.68 -5.37 -5.38
C ALA A 90 2.58 -6.90 -5.34
N LEU A 91 3.35 -7.56 -4.48
CA LEU A 91 3.28 -9.02 -4.27
C LEU A 91 1.88 -9.46 -3.84
N TYR A 92 1.29 -8.74 -2.88
CA TYR A 92 -0.07 -9.02 -2.41
C TYR A 92 -1.10 -8.89 -3.53
N SER A 93 -1.02 -7.82 -4.33
CA SER A 93 -1.91 -7.56 -5.47
C SER A 93 -1.86 -8.67 -6.51
N ILE A 94 -0.64 -9.09 -6.86
CA ILE A 94 -0.40 -10.19 -7.81
C ILE A 94 -0.95 -11.49 -7.26
N TYR A 95 -0.65 -11.79 -6.00
CA TYR A 95 -1.13 -12.99 -5.34
C TYR A 95 -2.66 -13.02 -5.28
N LEU A 96 -3.29 -11.89 -4.97
CA LEU A 96 -4.74 -11.75 -4.94
C LEU A 96 -5.38 -12.05 -6.30
N PHE A 97 -4.72 -11.65 -7.40
CA PHE A 97 -5.21 -11.84 -8.76
C PHE A 97 -5.02 -13.27 -9.28
N TYR A 98 -3.82 -13.83 -9.13
CA TYR A 98 -3.48 -15.14 -9.70
C TYR A 98 -3.96 -16.31 -8.85
N TRP A 99 -4.05 -16.15 -7.54
CA TRP A 99 -4.58 -17.21 -6.69
C TRP A 99 -6.09 -17.20 -6.66
N LYS A 100 -6.66 -17.92 -7.61
CA LYS A 100 -8.11 -18.10 -7.69
C LYS A 100 -8.59 -18.96 -6.52
N THR A 101 -9.56 -18.44 -5.77
CA THR A 101 -10.24 -19.15 -4.70
C THR A 101 -11.75 -19.15 -4.97
N ASN A 102 -12.44 -20.19 -4.53
CA ASN A 102 -13.91 -20.27 -4.61
C ASN A 102 -14.60 -19.42 -3.53
N LEU A 103 -13.84 -18.70 -2.70
CA LEU A 103 -14.37 -17.85 -1.64
C LEU A 103 -15.03 -16.61 -2.23
N LYS A 104 -16.13 -16.18 -1.61
CA LYS A 104 -16.73 -14.88 -1.89
C LYS A 104 -15.74 -13.77 -1.50
N ILE A 105 -15.90 -12.59 -2.11
CA ILE A 105 -15.00 -11.44 -1.88
C ILE A 105 -14.91 -11.10 -0.40
N PHE A 106 -16.05 -11.06 0.29
CA PHE A 106 -16.11 -10.73 1.72
C PHE A 106 -15.44 -11.80 2.60
N ASP A 107 -15.64 -13.08 2.33
CA ASP A 107 -15.03 -14.17 3.09
C ASP A 107 -13.52 -14.13 2.95
N ARG A 108 -13.04 -13.90 1.72
CA ARG A 108 -11.61 -13.73 1.44
C ARG A 108 -11.02 -12.52 2.15
N PHE A 109 -11.73 -11.39 2.12
CA PHE A 109 -11.31 -10.18 2.83
C PHE A 109 -11.23 -10.41 4.34
N THR A 110 -12.26 -11.04 4.93
CA THR A 110 -12.31 -11.34 6.36
C THR A 110 -11.13 -12.22 6.80
N LEU A 111 -10.82 -13.26 6.03
CA LEU A 111 -9.67 -14.13 6.31
C LEU A 111 -8.34 -13.37 6.23
N ILE A 112 -8.15 -12.53 5.19
CA ILE A 112 -6.95 -11.72 5.03
C ILE A 112 -6.80 -10.72 6.19
N ALA A 113 -7.89 -10.06 6.59
CA ALA A 113 -7.90 -9.13 7.71
C ALA A 113 -7.59 -9.86 9.03
N PHE A 114 -8.23 -11.01 9.27
CA PHE A 114 -7.98 -11.83 10.47
C PHE A 114 -6.51 -12.23 10.59
N PHE A 115 -5.92 -12.84 9.55
CA PHE A 115 -4.51 -13.19 9.57
C PHE A 115 -3.59 -11.97 9.60
N GLY A 116 -4.02 -10.83 9.04
CA GLY A 116 -3.33 -9.55 9.17
C GLY A 116 -3.23 -9.11 10.63
N VAL A 117 -4.34 -9.14 11.37
CA VAL A 117 -4.37 -8.83 12.80
C VAL A 117 -3.51 -9.80 13.60
N VAL A 118 -3.66 -11.11 13.37
CA VAL A 118 -2.87 -12.15 14.06
C VAL A 118 -1.37 -11.95 13.83
N SER A 119 -0.95 -11.57 12.62
CA SER A 119 0.47 -11.33 12.31
C SER A 119 1.03 -10.06 12.94
N LEU A 120 0.20 -9.03 13.18
CA LEU A 120 0.61 -7.78 13.81
C LEU A 120 0.55 -7.81 15.33
N LEU A 121 -0.26 -8.69 15.90
CA LEU A 121 -0.49 -8.77 17.33
C LEU A 121 0.80 -8.95 18.16
N PRO A 122 1.78 -9.81 17.79
CA PRO A 122 3.04 -9.91 18.52
C PRO A 122 3.82 -8.59 18.52
N PHE A 123 3.84 -7.87 17.41
CA PHE A 123 4.54 -6.58 17.31
C PHE A 123 3.89 -5.52 18.19
N TYR A 124 2.55 -5.47 18.19
CA TYR A 124 1.79 -4.59 19.06
C TYR A 124 2.06 -4.89 20.56
N LEU A 125 2.06 -6.16 20.95
CA LEU A 125 2.33 -6.54 22.34
C LEU A 125 3.75 -6.17 22.78
N ILE A 126 4.74 -6.30 21.91
CA ILE A 126 6.12 -5.86 22.17
C ILE A 126 6.19 -4.34 22.30
N GLU A 127 5.55 -3.60 21.39
CA GLU A 127 5.53 -2.14 21.41
C GLU A 127 4.87 -1.62 22.71
N GLU A 128 3.71 -2.15 23.08
CA GLU A 128 2.97 -1.78 24.29
C GLU A 128 3.77 -2.10 25.57
N ALA A 129 4.53 -3.22 25.58
CA ALA A 129 5.30 -3.63 26.74
C ALA A 129 6.59 -2.81 26.94
N PHE A 130 7.24 -2.37 25.85
CA PHE A 130 8.61 -1.83 25.92
C PHE A 130 8.74 -0.36 25.49
N PHE A 131 7.77 0.21 24.75
CA PHE A 131 7.96 1.53 24.16
C PHE A 131 6.87 2.55 24.53
N VAL A 132 5.69 2.45 24.05
CA VAL A 132 4.63 3.46 24.19
C VAL A 132 3.29 2.80 24.49
N ARG A 133 2.61 3.27 25.54
CA ARG A 133 1.24 2.83 25.83
C ARG A 133 0.24 3.56 24.95
N THR A 134 -0.60 2.80 24.29
CA THR A 134 -1.67 3.34 23.46
C THR A 134 -2.76 3.96 24.33
N SER A 135 -3.08 5.23 24.11
CA SER A 135 -4.20 5.88 24.79
C SER A 135 -5.51 5.61 24.02
N PHE A 136 -6.40 4.83 24.61
CA PHE A 136 -7.71 4.52 24.06
C PHE A 136 -8.71 5.62 24.43
N ASN A 137 -8.72 6.70 23.64
CA ASN A 137 -9.67 7.80 23.79
C ASN A 137 -10.74 7.76 22.68
N SER A 138 -11.76 8.64 22.77
CA SER A 138 -12.82 8.74 21.78
C SER A 138 -12.31 8.98 20.37
N ASP A 139 -11.29 9.84 20.24
CA ASP A 139 -10.68 10.18 18.94
C ASP A 139 -9.99 8.98 18.30
N PHE A 140 -9.30 8.16 19.12
CA PHE A 140 -8.71 6.90 18.66
C PHE A 140 -9.76 5.99 18.02
N PHE A 141 -10.88 5.74 18.71
CA PHE A 141 -11.94 4.87 18.18
C PHE A 141 -12.59 5.45 16.92
N MET A 142 -12.79 6.76 16.86
CA MET A 142 -13.32 7.43 15.68
C MET A 142 -12.40 7.26 14.47
N TRP A 143 -11.09 7.46 14.62
CA TRP A 143 -10.12 7.30 13.53
C TRP A 143 -9.95 5.83 13.12
N VAL A 144 -9.97 4.90 14.07
CA VAL A 144 -9.94 3.46 13.77
C VAL A 144 -11.18 3.04 12.98
N LEU A 145 -12.37 3.49 13.39
CA LEU A 145 -13.61 3.19 12.68
C LEU A 145 -13.60 3.77 11.26
N PHE A 146 -13.18 5.02 11.11
CA PHE A 146 -13.04 5.67 9.81
C PHE A 146 -12.07 4.90 8.89
N ALA A 147 -10.90 4.52 9.40
CA ALA A 147 -9.91 3.75 8.66
C ALA A 147 -10.39 2.33 8.32
N ALA A 148 -11.15 1.70 9.17
CA ALA A 148 -11.71 0.38 8.90
C ALA A 148 -12.77 0.43 7.78
N ILE A 149 -13.66 1.42 7.79
CA ILE A 149 -14.75 1.52 6.82
C ILE A 149 -14.25 2.06 5.48
N SER A 150 -13.59 3.21 5.46
CA SER A 150 -13.24 3.92 4.22
C SER A 150 -12.13 3.20 3.44
N PRO A 151 -10.86 3.19 3.85
CA PRO A 151 -9.83 2.46 3.10
C PRO A 151 -9.91 0.93 3.31
N GLY A 152 -10.39 0.45 4.45
CA GLY A 152 -10.49 -0.96 4.74
C GLY A 152 -11.56 -1.66 3.90
N ILE A 153 -12.82 -1.41 4.16
CA ILE A 153 -13.92 -2.16 3.51
C ILE A 153 -14.19 -1.62 2.11
N ILE A 154 -14.43 -0.31 1.97
CA ILE A 154 -14.91 0.27 0.71
C ILE A 154 -13.83 0.21 -0.36
N ALA A 155 -12.66 0.81 -0.10
CA ALA A 155 -11.60 0.90 -1.10
C ALA A 155 -11.05 -0.49 -1.47
N PHE A 156 -10.88 -1.38 -0.49
CA PHE A 156 -10.41 -2.73 -0.75
C PHE A 156 -11.41 -3.55 -1.59
N THR A 157 -12.70 -3.43 -1.32
CA THR A 157 -13.74 -4.12 -2.09
C THR A 157 -13.77 -3.63 -3.53
N LEU A 158 -13.75 -2.30 -3.73
CA LEU A 158 -13.71 -1.70 -5.06
C LEU A 158 -12.44 -2.09 -5.82
N TYR A 159 -11.28 -2.08 -5.16
CA TYR A 159 -10.02 -2.54 -5.73
C TYR A 159 -10.08 -3.99 -6.20
N THR A 160 -10.60 -4.89 -5.36
CA THR A 160 -10.72 -6.31 -5.71
C THR A 160 -11.72 -6.55 -6.86
N MET A 161 -12.81 -5.78 -6.92
CA MET A 161 -13.77 -5.83 -8.04
C MET A 161 -13.14 -5.33 -9.34
N ALA A 162 -12.41 -4.21 -9.28
CA ALA A 162 -11.70 -3.66 -10.43
C ALA A 162 -10.65 -4.63 -10.95
N GLN A 163 -9.85 -5.22 -10.05
CA GLN A 163 -8.82 -6.19 -10.39
C GLN A 163 -9.37 -7.44 -11.08
N LYS A 164 -10.56 -7.93 -10.67
CA LYS A 164 -11.23 -9.05 -11.35
C LYS A 164 -11.64 -8.73 -12.78
N LYS A 165 -11.98 -7.48 -13.08
CA LYS A 165 -12.44 -7.05 -14.41
C LYS A 165 -11.30 -6.65 -15.34
N LEU A 166 -10.26 -6.01 -14.82
CA LEU A 166 -9.26 -5.30 -15.60
C LEU A 166 -7.87 -5.96 -15.56
N GLY A 167 -7.60 -6.84 -14.59
CA GLY A 167 -6.33 -7.55 -14.45
C GLY A 167 -5.50 -7.10 -13.24
N ALA A 168 -4.33 -7.76 -13.02
CA ALA A 168 -3.49 -7.52 -11.84
C ALA A 168 -2.79 -6.15 -11.84
N SER A 169 -2.52 -5.61 -13.03
CA SER A 169 -1.70 -4.41 -13.25
C SER A 169 -2.54 -3.16 -13.56
N ILE A 170 -3.58 -2.94 -12.75
CA ILE A 170 -4.41 -1.74 -12.84
C ILE A 170 -3.80 -0.63 -12.03
#